data_294dfff0cb878b9df617592c09589b5d
#
_entry.id   294dfff0cb878b9df617592c09589b5d
#
_cell.length_a   1.000
_cell.length_b   1.000
_cell.length_c   1.000
_cell.angle_alpha   90.00
_cell.angle_beta   90.00
_cell.angle_gamma   90.00
#
_symmetry.space_group_name_H-M   'P 1'
#
loop_
_entity.id
_entity.type
_entity.pdbx_description
1 polymer ?
#
loop_
_entity_poly.entity_id
_entity_poly.type
_entity_poly.pdbx_seq_one_letter_code
_entity_poly.pdbx_strand_id
1 'polypeptide(L)'
;MPVPLEPGEVAMFDRPRRYLTLVVIAGVVLVAAPQSRSSVAAIALPDVPAAAEAEEPAPPVVRIEVDGATDGVAPVGTVRAAATSGVLADVRMVNEQGRVVAGRLTADGTEWIPAEPLGYGRTYTLSATGRGSDSTTVTEISRFSTVVPQNQTRVELTTTSGAALVEGATYGVGTVVVARFDEPIEDRAAAERQLKVTTTPSVEGAWYWINDRKAHWRPREYFPAGTRVDVDASIYGIQLGDGLYGQQDNRVSFRIGRSHVTIADDLTKQISVYEDGVLVRTMPTSMGRGGTETVNGKTIHFWTQRGVYTVMDKANPVLMDSSTYGLPVDSPSGYRISVPYATRISPDGIYLHQLEDTVWAQGETNVSAGCLNLSAVHAKWFYEFSQPGDVVEIRNTGGEPLQHWQNGDWSVPWEQWRQGSALRS
;
A
#
# COMPACT_ATOMS: atom_id res chain seq x y z
N MET A 1 8.69 -32.32 43.32
CA MET A 1 8.24 -31.37 44.33
C MET A 1 7.86 -30.08 43.61
N PRO A 2 6.59 -29.70 43.53
CA PRO A 2 6.18 -28.45 42.92
C PRO A 2 6.16 -27.33 43.95
N VAL A 3 6.63 -26.16 43.56
CA VAL A 3 6.59 -24.90 44.33
C VAL A 3 5.28 -24.18 44.02
N PRO A 4 4.55 -23.64 45.01
CA PRO A 4 3.26 -22.98 44.78
C PRO A 4 3.43 -21.54 44.32
N LEU A 5 2.49 -21.11 43.45
CA LEU A 5 2.30 -19.75 42.99
C LEU A 5 1.46 -18.96 44.00
N GLU A 6 1.92 -17.80 44.40
CA GLU A 6 1.18 -16.81 45.19
C GLU A 6 0.34 -15.88 44.26
N PRO A 7 -0.83 -15.38 44.71
CA PRO A 7 -1.70 -14.53 43.87
C PRO A 7 -1.35 -13.04 44.01
N GLY A 8 -1.08 -12.41 42.85
CA GLY A 8 -0.84 -10.97 42.72
C GLY A 8 -2.15 -10.16 42.70
N GLU A 9 -2.13 -9.05 43.40
CA GLU A 9 -3.17 -8.06 43.63
C GLU A 9 -3.81 -7.44 42.39
N VAL A 10 -5.13 -7.25 42.48
CA VAL A 10 -5.92 -6.50 41.49
C VAL A 10 -5.86 -5.01 41.86
N ALA A 11 -5.23 -4.20 41.04
CA ALA A 11 -5.26 -2.74 41.14
C ALA A 11 -6.53 -2.19 40.49
N MET A 12 -7.44 -1.65 41.32
CA MET A 12 -8.59 -0.86 40.92
C MET A 12 -8.15 0.52 40.44
N PHE A 13 -8.37 0.86 39.15
CA PHE A 13 -8.23 2.22 38.68
C PHE A 13 -9.56 2.98 38.77
N ASP A 14 -9.53 3.99 39.58
CA ASP A 14 -10.56 4.97 39.89
C ASP A 14 -10.85 5.87 38.67
N ARG A 15 -12.13 6.10 38.35
CA ARG A 15 -12.57 6.99 37.27
C ARG A 15 -12.89 8.36 37.83
N PRO A 16 -12.36 9.47 37.32
CA PRO A 16 -12.81 10.79 37.77
C PRO A 16 -14.18 11.15 37.15
N ARG A 17 -15.14 11.45 38.06
CA ARG A 17 -16.44 12.04 37.73
C ARG A 17 -16.25 13.47 37.23
N ARG A 18 -16.73 13.79 36.06
CA ARG A 18 -16.89 15.16 35.54
C ARG A 18 -18.15 15.76 36.14
N TYR A 19 -17.98 16.81 36.94
CA TYR A 19 -19.08 17.66 37.44
C TYR A 19 -19.52 18.63 36.36
N LEU A 20 -20.80 18.63 36.06
CA LEU A 20 -21.47 19.59 35.19
C LEU A 20 -21.92 20.78 36.07
N THR A 21 -21.32 21.96 35.88
CA THR A 21 -21.71 23.17 36.61
C THR A 21 -22.84 23.87 35.86
N LEU A 22 -24.02 23.86 36.48
CA LEU A 22 -25.20 24.57 35.99
C LEU A 22 -25.13 26.01 36.50
N VAL A 23 -25.04 27.00 35.62
CA VAL A 23 -25.15 28.42 35.99
C VAL A 23 -26.61 28.83 35.83
N VAL A 24 -27.25 29.14 36.96
CA VAL A 24 -28.58 29.73 37.03
C VAL A 24 -28.44 31.24 37.05
N ILE A 25 -28.93 31.93 36.01
CA ILE A 25 -29.05 33.39 36.05
C ILE A 25 -30.45 33.75 36.56
N ALA A 26 -30.49 34.33 37.75
CA ALA A 26 -31.72 34.87 38.35
C ALA A 26 -32.04 36.24 37.73
N GLY A 27 -33.16 36.32 37.04
CA GLY A 27 -33.69 37.59 36.55
C GLY A 27 -34.48 38.30 37.67
N VAL A 28 -34.09 39.54 37.93
CA VAL A 28 -34.83 40.44 38.84
C VAL A 28 -35.94 41.12 38.07
N VAL A 29 -37.17 40.88 38.42
CA VAL A 29 -38.37 41.60 37.95
C VAL A 29 -38.59 42.81 38.82
N LEU A 30 -38.46 44.02 38.30
CA LEU A 30 -38.89 45.26 38.94
C LEU A 30 -40.29 45.63 38.41
N VAL A 31 -41.27 45.60 39.32
CA VAL A 31 -42.60 46.10 39.09
C VAL A 31 -42.66 47.58 39.44
N ALA A 32 -42.96 48.47 38.45
CA ALA A 32 -43.25 49.86 38.72
C ALA A 32 -44.73 50.16 38.34
N ALA A 33 -45.48 50.72 39.26
CA ALA A 33 -46.88 51.09 39.16
C ALA A 33 -47.11 52.39 38.32
N PRO A 34 -48.32 52.60 37.82
CA PRO A 34 -48.61 53.61 36.81
C PRO A 34 -48.87 54.99 37.37
N GLN A 35 -48.31 56.02 36.81
CA GLN A 35 -48.77 57.40 36.98
C GLN A 35 -49.38 57.90 35.69
N SER A 36 -50.65 58.16 35.76
CA SER A 36 -51.46 58.83 34.71
C SER A 36 -51.09 60.32 34.59
N ARG A 37 -50.71 60.75 33.39
CA ARG A 37 -50.81 62.17 32.99
C ARG A 37 -51.33 62.27 31.58
N SER A 38 -52.28 63.19 31.45
CA SER A 38 -53.09 63.49 30.28
C SER A 38 -52.28 63.91 29.06
N SER A 39 -52.67 63.37 27.93
CA SER A 39 -52.13 63.59 26.62
C SER A 39 -52.59 64.86 25.96
N VAL A 40 -51.65 65.60 25.38
CA VAL A 40 -51.89 66.53 24.28
C VAL A 40 -51.53 65.78 22.96
N ALA A 41 -52.50 65.64 22.06
CA ALA A 41 -52.32 64.98 20.80
C ALA A 41 -51.41 65.83 19.90
N ALA A 42 -50.22 65.32 19.62
CA ALA A 42 -49.38 65.83 18.53
C ALA A 42 -49.66 64.96 17.28
N ILE A 43 -50.00 65.60 16.18
CA ILE A 43 -50.21 64.95 14.86
C ILE A 43 -48.83 64.45 14.43
N ALA A 44 -48.66 63.13 14.40
CA ALA A 44 -47.45 62.49 13.85
C ALA A 44 -47.47 62.59 12.35
N LEU A 45 -46.46 63.18 11.74
CA LEU A 45 -46.12 63.02 10.34
C LEU A 45 -45.70 61.56 10.06
N PRO A 46 -46.03 60.97 8.90
CA PRO A 46 -45.65 59.59 8.61
C PRO A 46 -44.10 59.46 8.57
N ASP A 47 -43.58 58.53 9.35
CA ASP A 47 -42.18 58.09 9.31
C ASP A 47 -41.88 57.65 7.87
N VAL A 48 -41.02 58.34 7.20
CA VAL A 48 -40.39 57.90 5.97
C VAL A 48 -39.35 56.89 6.43
N PRO A 49 -39.44 55.60 6.03
CA PRO A 49 -38.38 54.65 6.40
C PRO A 49 -37.06 55.19 5.84
N ALA A 50 -36.09 55.36 6.70
CA ALA A 50 -34.71 55.65 6.29
C ALA A 50 -34.31 54.56 5.28
N ALA A 51 -33.95 54.99 4.06
CA ALA A 51 -33.36 54.09 3.10
C ALA A 51 -32.23 53.36 3.78
N ALA A 52 -32.31 52.03 3.82
CA ALA A 52 -31.21 51.20 4.28
C ALA A 52 -30.00 51.64 3.47
N GLU A 53 -28.97 52.15 4.13
CA GLU A 53 -27.65 52.43 3.55
C GLU A 53 -27.22 51.13 2.88
N ALA A 54 -27.15 51.10 1.55
CA ALA A 54 -26.62 49.96 0.85
C ALA A 54 -25.19 49.74 1.33
N GLU A 55 -24.94 48.63 2.01
CA GLU A 55 -23.62 48.22 2.46
C GLU A 55 -22.71 48.28 1.22
N GLU A 56 -21.67 49.11 1.23
CA GLU A 56 -20.71 49.18 0.13
C GLU A 56 -20.13 47.76 -0.06
N PRO A 57 -20.09 47.25 -1.28
CA PRO A 57 -19.57 45.92 -1.54
C PRO A 57 -18.12 45.82 -1.06
N ALA A 58 -17.84 44.88 -0.19
CA ALA A 58 -16.49 44.68 0.34
C ALA A 58 -15.50 44.38 -0.81
N PRO A 59 -14.30 44.97 -0.80
CA PRO A 59 -13.30 44.72 -1.83
C PRO A 59 -12.93 43.21 -1.88
N PRO A 60 -12.48 42.73 -3.04
CA PRO A 60 -12.07 41.33 -3.17
C PRO A 60 -10.89 41.04 -2.23
N VAL A 61 -10.91 39.89 -1.59
CA VAL A 61 -9.79 39.42 -0.76
C VAL A 61 -9.17 38.22 -1.46
N VAL A 62 -7.95 38.39 -1.93
CA VAL A 62 -7.15 37.33 -2.53
C VAL A 62 -6.10 36.88 -1.52
N ARG A 63 -5.89 35.58 -1.41
CA ARG A 63 -4.79 34.98 -0.62
C ARG A 63 -4.03 34.01 -1.47
N ILE A 64 -2.72 34.10 -1.45
CA ILE A 64 -1.83 33.06 -1.95
C ILE A 64 -1.39 32.27 -0.73
N GLU A 65 -1.77 31.00 -0.70
CA GLU A 65 -1.40 30.07 0.36
C GLU A 65 -0.28 29.17 -0.17
N VAL A 66 0.84 29.23 0.54
CA VAL A 66 1.97 28.33 0.38
C VAL A 66 2.11 27.65 1.73
N ASP A 67 1.92 26.32 1.76
CA ASP A 67 1.97 25.57 3.01
C ASP A 67 3.39 25.59 3.59
N GLY A 68 3.53 26.14 4.81
CA GLY A 68 4.81 26.32 5.48
C GLY A 68 5.52 27.64 5.19
N ALA A 69 6.85 27.59 5.22
CA ALA A 69 7.72 28.73 4.88
C ALA A 69 7.80 28.91 3.36
N THR A 70 8.20 30.11 2.92
CA THR A 70 8.42 30.39 1.49
C THR A 70 9.64 29.67 0.90
N ASP A 71 10.45 29.01 1.73
CA ASP A 71 11.58 28.19 1.35
C ASP A 71 11.34 26.74 1.77
N GLY A 72 11.69 25.79 0.89
CA GLY A 72 11.52 24.36 1.16
C GLY A 72 10.10 23.84 0.98
N VAL A 73 9.28 24.49 0.16
CA VAL A 73 7.90 24.12 -0.12
C VAL A 73 7.84 22.75 -0.80
N ALA A 74 6.95 21.86 -0.36
CA ALA A 74 6.77 20.57 -1.02
C ALA A 74 6.24 20.75 -2.46
N PRO A 75 6.68 19.91 -3.43
CA PRO A 75 6.28 20.05 -4.83
C PRO A 75 4.81 19.75 -5.13
N VAL A 76 4.08 19.13 -4.21
CA VAL A 76 2.69 18.69 -4.42
C VAL A 76 1.78 19.15 -3.30
N GLY A 77 0.58 19.60 -3.66
CA GLY A 77 -0.52 19.85 -2.72
C GLY A 77 -0.39 21.06 -1.79
N THR A 78 0.65 21.90 -1.94
CA THR A 78 1.02 22.93 -0.95
C THR A 78 0.84 24.36 -1.42
N VAL A 79 0.49 24.57 -2.70
CA VAL A 79 0.39 25.91 -3.29
C VAL A 79 -1.00 26.09 -3.87
N ARG A 80 -1.68 27.20 -3.45
CA ARG A 80 -2.96 27.61 -4.02
C ARG A 80 -3.14 29.13 -3.97
N ALA A 81 -3.94 29.66 -4.87
CA ALA A 81 -4.50 31.00 -4.77
C ALA A 81 -6.00 30.90 -4.50
N ALA A 82 -6.51 31.68 -3.56
CA ALA A 82 -7.92 31.68 -3.18
C ALA A 82 -8.48 33.11 -3.11
N ALA A 83 -9.69 33.31 -3.59
CA ALA A 83 -10.49 34.52 -3.38
C ALA A 83 -11.56 34.22 -2.32
N THR A 84 -11.49 34.92 -1.19
CA THR A 84 -12.51 34.78 -0.12
C THR A 84 -13.66 35.78 -0.28
N SER A 85 -13.49 36.80 -1.15
CA SER A 85 -14.54 37.74 -1.59
C SER A 85 -14.28 38.03 -3.06
N GLY A 86 -15.32 37.90 -3.90
CA GLY A 86 -15.18 38.00 -5.36
C GLY A 86 -14.68 36.70 -6.02
N VAL A 87 -14.04 36.82 -7.18
CA VAL A 87 -13.50 35.72 -7.98
C VAL A 87 -12.07 36.00 -8.42
N LEU A 88 -11.31 34.96 -8.73
CA LEU A 88 -9.99 35.07 -9.36
C LEU A 88 -10.17 35.44 -10.83
N ALA A 89 -9.73 36.61 -11.22
CA ALA A 89 -9.84 37.14 -12.58
C ALA A 89 -8.63 36.76 -13.46
N ASP A 90 -7.44 36.68 -12.86
CA ASP A 90 -6.20 36.22 -13.50
C ASP A 90 -5.31 35.56 -12.48
N VAL A 91 -4.71 34.41 -12.85
CA VAL A 91 -3.71 33.73 -12.04
C VAL A 91 -2.59 33.28 -12.95
N ARG A 92 -1.36 33.68 -12.62
CA ARG A 92 -0.18 33.32 -13.36
C ARG A 92 0.93 32.86 -12.43
N MET A 93 1.42 31.66 -12.66
CA MET A 93 2.58 31.11 -11.99
C MET A 93 3.72 30.89 -12.98
N VAL A 94 4.92 31.33 -12.64
CA VAL A 94 6.12 31.15 -13.47
C VAL A 94 7.29 30.65 -12.62
N ASN A 95 8.18 29.85 -13.22
CA ASN A 95 9.45 29.53 -12.61
C ASN A 95 10.50 30.62 -12.87
N GLU A 96 11.71 30.46 -12.32
CA GLU A 96 12.84 31.40 -12.46
C GLU A 96 13.31 31.60 -13.92
N GLN A 97 12.92 30.67 -14.83
CA GLN A 97 13.23 30.76 -16.26
C GLN A 97 12.10 31.41 -17.07
N GLY A 98 11.02 31.84 -16.40
CA GLY A 98 9.83 32.44 -17.04
C GLY A 98 8.87 31.41 -17.64
N ARG A 99 9.10 30.09 -17.46
CA ARG A 99 8.17 29.04 -17.88
C ARG A 99 6.89 29.12 -17.05
N VAL A 100 5.75 29.19 -17.74
CA VAL A 100 4.44 29.21 -17.10
C VAL A 100 4.10 27.81 -16.61
N VAL A 101 3.63 27.71 -15.37
CA VAL A 101 3.05 26.52 -14.78
C VAL A 101 1.54 26.57 -15.03
N ALA A 102 1.03 25.54 -15.68
CA ALA A 102 -0.41 25.39 -15.89
C ALA A 102 -1.14 25.19 -14.57
N GLY A 103 -2.35 25.74 -14.44
CA GLY A 103 -3.17 25.56 -13.25
C GLY A 103 -4.63 25.28 -13.60
N ARG A 104 -5.39 24.90 -12.59
CA ARG A 104 -6.83 24.66 -12.69
C ARG A 104 -7.55 25.63 -11.78
N LEU A 105 -8.49 26.36 -12.36
CA LEU A 105 -9.42 27.21 -11.63
C LEU A 105 -10.69 26.38 -11.32
N THR A 106 -11.24 26.52 -10.11
CA THR A 106 -12.52 25.91 -9.75
C THR A 106 -13.66 26.51 -10.58
N ALA A 107 -14.76 25.77 -10.70
CA ALA A 107 -15.90 26.20 -11.54
C ALA A 107 -16.54 27.51 -11.06
N ASP A 108 -16.47 27.82 -9.77
CA ASP A 108 -16.93 29.08 -9.15
C ASP A 108 -15.90 30.21 -9.26
N GLY A 109 -14.71 29.92 -9.78
CA GLY A 109 -13.64 30.90 -9.95
C GLY A 109 -12.99 31.35 -8.65
N THR A 110 -13.17 30.64 -7.54
CA THR A 110 -12.66 31.07 -6.22
C THR A 110 -11.32 30.48 -5.82
N GLU A 111 -10.91 29.37 -6.43
CA GLU A 111 -9.65 28.72 -6.11
C GLU A 111 -8.89 28.30 -7.36
N TRP A 112 -7.56 28.45 -7.32
CA TRP A 112 -6.63 28.00 -8.34
C TRP A 112 -5.53 27.15 -7.70
N ILE A 113 -5.20 26.02 -8.34
CA ILE A 113 -4.12 25.13 -7.95
C ILE A 113 -3.26 24.75 -9.17
N PRO A 114 -1.96 24.44 -9.00
CA PRO A 114 -1.13 23.89 -10.08
C PRO A 114 -1.75 22.62 -10.65
N ALA A 115 -1.75 22.48 -11.97
CA ALA A 115 -2.28 21.30 -12.67
C ALA A 115 -1.25 20.14 -12.76
N GLU A 116 0.02 20.46 -12.52
CA GLU A 116 1.14 19.52 -12.53
C GLU A 116 1.99 19.72 -11.26
N PRO A 117 2.68 18.67 -10.77
CA PRO A 117 3.64 18.81 -9.68
C PRO A 117 4.73 19.83 -10.00
N LEU A 118 5.20 20.55 -9.00
CA LEU A 118 6.32 21.48 -9.12
C LEU A 118 7.64 20.72 -9.13
N GLY A 119 8.68 21.30 -9.75
CA GLY A 119 10.02 20.72 -9.73
C GLY A 119 10.71 20.90 -8.38
N TYR A 120 11.60 19.99 -8.00
CA TYR A 120 12.49 20.15 -6.84
C TYR A 120 13.54 21.27 -7.07
N GLY A 121 13.88 22.01 -6.00
CA GLY A 121 14.91 23.03 -6.01
C GLY A 121 14.63 24.17 -7.00
N ARG A 122 13.38 24.52 -7.23
CA ARG A 122 12.96 25.58 -8.15
C ARG A 122 12.38 26.77 -7.39
N THR A 123 12.58 27.96 -7.95
CA THR A 123 11.92 29.16 -7.48
C THR A 123 10.73 29.50 -8.37
N TYR A 124 9.62 29.83 -7.74
CA TYR A 124 8.38 30.18 -8.43
C TYR A 124 7.89 31.55 -7.98
N THR A 125 7.22 32.26 -8.89
CA THR A 125 6.45 33.47 -8.60
C THR A 125 5.00 33.20 -9.00
N LEU A 126 4.08 33.32 -8.05
CA LEU A 126 2.63 33.20 -8.26
C LEU A 126 2.02 34.58 -8.08
N SER A 127 1.33 35.07 -9.11
CA SER A 127 0.54 36.29 -9.10
C SER A 127 -0.94 35.93 -9.27
N ALA A 128 -1.78 36.42 -8.38
CA ALA A 128 -3.22 36.21 -8.43
C ALA A 128 -3.98 37.53 -8.31
N THR A 129 -4.88 37.83 -9.26
CA THR A 129 -5.72 39.01 -9.28
C THR A 129 -7.17 38.60 -9.02
N GLY A 130 -7.73 39.12 -7.95
CA GLY A 130 -9.17 38.99 -7.64
C GLY A 130 -9.96 40.18 -8.18
N ARG A 131 -11.23 39.91 -8.47
CA ARG A 131 -12.21 40.94 -8.87
C ARG A 131 -13.44 40.86 -7.97
N GLY A 132 -13.79 42.01 -7.38
CA GLY A 132 -15.02 42.19 -6.60
C GLY A 132 -16.26 42.38 -7.46
N SER A 133 -17.42 42.34 -6.83
CA SER A 133 -18.72 42.59 -7.47
C SER A 133 -18.86 44.01 -8.04
N ASP A 134 -18.13 44.95 -7.49
CA ASP A 134 -18.00 46.36 -7.92
C ASP A 134 -16.94 46.56 -9.03
N SER A 135 -16.37 45.48 -9.55
CA SER A 135 -15.26 45.46 -10.52
C SER A 135 -13.91 46.00 -9.98
N THR A 136 -13.79 46.22 -8.67
CA THR A 136 -12.48 46.50 -8.06
C THR A 136 -11.58 45.28 -8.20
N THR A 137 -10.26 45.53 -8.32
CA THR A 137 -9.29 44.44 -8.46
C THR A 137 -8.18 44.60 -7.41
N VAL A 138 -7.76 43.46 -6.87
CA VAL A 138 -6.63 43.35 -5.96
C VAL A 138 -5.69 42.27 -6.48
N THR A 139 -4.39 42.56 -6.56
CA THR A 139 -3.38 41.58 -6.97
C THR A 139 -2.47 41.28 -5.81
N GLU A 140 -2.28 39.97 -5.56
CA GLU A 140 -1.30 39.44 -4.62
C GLU A 140 -0.20 38.70 -5.39
N ILE A 141 1.05 38.84 -4.89
CA ILE A 141 2.22 38.18 -5.49
C ILE A 141 2.98 37.46 -4.38
N SER A 142 3.27 36.17 -4.56
CA SER A 142 4.12 35.40 -3.69
C SER A 142 5.28 34.81 -4.46
N ARG A 143 6.46 34.80 -3.85
CA ARG A 143 7.66 34.13 -4.35
C ARG A 143 8.10 33.10 -3.33
N PHE A 144 8.35 31.89 -3.80
CA PHE A 144 8.75 30.77 -2.94
C PHE A 144 9.72 29.82 -3.68
N SER A 145 10.44 29.00 -2.92
CA SER A 145 11.29 27.95 -3.47
C SER A 145 10.84 26.58 -2.98
N THR A 146 10.91 25.60 -3.86
CA THR A 146 10.61 24.21 -3.49
C THR A 146 11.81 23.54 -2.83
N VAL A 147 11.54 22.52 -2.04
CA VAL A 147 12.56 21.73 -1.34
C VAL A 147 13.61 21.19 -2.29
N VAL A 148 14.87 21.19 -1.82
CA VAL A 148 15.99 20.47 -2.42
C VAL A 148 16.21 19.19 -1.60
N PRO A 149 15.78 18.01 -2.08
CA PRO A 149 15.99 16.77 -1.36
C PRO A 149 17.47 16.49 -1.11
N GLN A 150 17.82 15.98 0.06
CA GLN A 150 19.16 15.44 0.32
C GLN A 150 19.36 14.11 -0.38
N ASN A 151 18.28 13.30 -0.43
CA ASN A 151 18.20 12.04 -1.14
C ASN A 151 16.80 11.83 -1.72
N GLN A 152 16.71 10.98 -2.71
CA GLN A 152 15.44 10.61 -3.37
C GLN A 152 15.30 9.11 -3.46
N THR A 153 14.06 8.61 -3.36
CA THR A 153 13.74 7.18 -3.52
C THR A 153 12.75 6.95 -4.65
N ARG A 154 12.91 5.80 -5.30
CA ARG A 154 11.97 5.25 -6.27
C ARG A 154 11.27 4.05 -5.66
N VAL A 155 10.05 3.80 -6.12
CA VAL A 155 9.31 2.58 -5.81
C VAL A 155 9.13 1.75 -7.08
N GLU A 156 9.53 0.50 -7.03
CA GLU A 156 9.25 -0.52 -8.04
C GLU A 156 8.03 -1.33 -7.60
N LEU A 157 7.09 -1.55 -8.52
CA LEU A 157 5.93 -2.42 -8.33
C LEU A 157 6.25 -3.78 -8.95
N THR A 158 6.41 -4.80 -8.10
CA THR A 158 6.90 -6.11 -8.52
C THR A 158 6.00 -7.24 -8.01
N THR A 159 6.23 -8.44 -8.52
CA THR A 159 5.76 -9.69 -7.92
C THR A 159 6.68 -10.12 -6.78
N THR A 160 6.34 -11.18 -6.06
CA THR A 160 7.19 -11.77 -5.01
C THR A 160 8.51 -12.32 -5.55
N SER A 161 8.61 -12.62 -6.86
CA SER A 161 9.87 -13.00 -7.49
C SER A 161 10.85 -11.85 -7.69
N GLY A 162 10.39 -10.60 -7.52
CA GLY A 162 11.13 -9.40 -7.84
C GLY A 162 11.01 -8.95 -9.30
N ALA A 163 10.29 -9.70 -10.15
CA ALA A 163 9.98 -9.27 -11.51
C ALA A 163 8.98 -8.12 -11.49
N ALA A 164 9.22 -7.08 -12.29
CA ALA A 164 8.29 -5.97 -12.42
C ALA A 164 6.89 -6.46 -12.84
N LEU A 165 5.85 -5.89 -12.23
CA LEU A 165 4.48 -6.04 -12.72
C LEU A 165 4.37 -5.38 -14.09
N VAL A 166 3.71 -6.05 -15.02
CA VAL A 166 3.64 -5.62 -16.43
C VAL A 166 2.25 -5.11 -16.75
N GLU A 167 2.17 -3.95 -17.37
CA GLU A 167 0.92 -3.34 -17.80
C GLU A 167 0.10 -4.30 -18.70
N GLY A 168 -1.15 -4.52 -18.33
CA GLY A 168 -2.09 -5.37 -19.06
C GLY A 168 -1.83 -6.88 -18.94
N ALA A 169 -0.79 -7.33 -18.22
CA ALA A 169 -0.49 -8.75 -18.03
C ALA A 169 -1.57 -9.47 -17.22
N THR A 170 -1.52 -10.81 -17.24
CA THR A 170 -2.41 -11.66 -16.43
C THR A 170 -1.58 -12.44 -15.42
N TYR A 171 -2.07 -12.46 -14.17
CA TYR A 171 -1.45 -13.15 -13.04
C TYR A 171 -2.45 -14.08 -12.34
N GLY A 172 -1.95 -14.99 -11.50
CA GLY A 172 -2.76 -15.94 -10.74
C GLY A 172 -3.54 -15.29 -9.58
N VAL A 173 -4.52 -16.03 -9.04
CA VAL A 173 -5.43 -15.56 -7.99
C VAL A 173 -4.75 -15.27 -6.65
N GLY A 174 -3.57 -15.81 -6.41
CA GLY A 174 -2.76 -15.61 -5.21
C GLY A 174 -1.72 -14.49 -5.35
N THR A 175 -1.78 -13.66 -6.40
CA THR A 175 -0.80 -12.60 -6.64
C THR A 175 -0.69 -11.65 -5.44
N VAL A 176 0.54 -11.38 -5.05
CA VAL A 176 0.92 -10.39 -4.05
C VAL A 176 1.61 -9.23 -4.77
N VAL A 177 1.13 -8.01 -4.54
CA VAL A 177 1.76 -6.79 -5.05
C VAL A 177 2.88 -6.40 -4.10
N VAL A 178 4.07 -6.20 -4.62
CA VAL A 178 5.24 -5.78 -3.84
C VAL A 178 5.63 -4.36 -4.23
N ALA A 179 5.58 -3.43 -3.27
CA ALA A 179 6.19 -2.12 -3.38
C ALA A 179 7.61 -2.20 -2.81
N ARG A 180 8.62 -2.02 -3.68
CA ARG A 180 10.03 -2.11 -3.34
C ARG A 180 10.69 -0.76 -3.54
N PHE A 181 11.17 -0.18 -2.44
CA PHE A 181 11.93 1.07 -2.43
C PHE A 181 13.44 0.81 -2.54
N ASP A 182 14.15 1.67 -3.24
CA ASP A 182 15.62 1.59 -3.34
C ASP A 182 16.34 2.21 -2.14
N GLU A 183 15.61 3.00 -1.30
CA GLU A 183 16.08 3.55 -0.04
C GLU A 183 15.27 3.06 1.17
N PRO A 184 15.83 3.04 2.40
CA PRO A 184 15.06 2.77 3.61
C PRO A 184 14.01 3.84 3.86
N ILE A 185 12.78 3.44 4.14
CA ILE A 185 11.66 4.34 4.42
C ILE A 185 11.48 4.48 5.93
N GLU A 186 11.76 5.67 6.45
CA GLU A 186 11.58 5.98 7.87
C GLU A 186 10.11 6.24 8.19
N ASP A 187 9.44 7.11 7.40
CA ASP A 187 8.00 7.35 7.52
C ASP A 187 7.21 6.41 6.60
N ARG A 188 7.06 5.16 7.06
CA ARG A 188 6.28 4.14 6.34
C ARG A 188 4.82 4.51 6.24
N ALA A 189 4.28 5.27 7.20
CA ALA A 189 2.89 5.70 7.16
C ALA A 189 2.66 6.74 6.05
N ALA A 190 3.59 7.69 5.86
CA ALA A 190 3.54 8.61 4.72
C ALA A 190 3.62 7.85 3.39
N ALA A 191 4.54 6.89 3.27
CA ALA A 191 4.67 6.07 2.08
C ALA A 191 3.39 5.25 1.80
N GLU A 192 2.86 4.55 2.79
CA GLU A 192 1.69 3.68 2.63
C GLU A 192 0.43 4.45 2.23
N ARG A 193 0.25 5.70 2.69
CA ARG A 193 -0.86 6.56 2.23
C ARG A 193 -0.82 6.83 0.73
N GLN A 194 0.35 6.74 0.12
CA GLN A 194 0.55 6.95 -1.32
C GLN A 194 0.48 5.66 -2.14
N LEU A 195 0.45 4.49 -1.47
CA LEU A 195 0.34 3.19 -2.12
C LEU A 195 -1.14 2.78 -2.18
N LYS A 196 -1.78 3.00 -3.31
CA LYS A 196 -3.19 2.64 -3.51
C LYS A 196 -3.32 1.41 -4.39
N VAL A 197 -4.14 0.45 -3.96
CA VAL A 197 -4.54 -0.70 -4.77
C VAL A 197 -6.05 -0.64 -4.93
N THR A 198 -6.50 -0.50 -6.17
CA THR A 198 -7.92 -0.48 -6.53
C THR A 198 -8.24 -1.73 -7.34
N THR A 199 -9.34 -2.40 -7.02
CA THR A 199 -9.73 -3.63 -7.70
C THR A 199 -11.16 -3.56 -8.24
N THR A 200 -11.41 -4.24 -9.36
CA THR A 200 -12.74 -4.39 -9.93
C THR A 200 -12.98 -5.86 -10.26
N PRO A 201 -13.87 -6.56 -9.55
CA PRO A 201 -14.67 -6.12 -8.40
C PRO A 201 -13.80 -5.72 -7.19
N SER A 202 -14.35 -4.88 -6.31
CA SER A 202 -13.64 -4.44 -5.12
C SER A 202 -13.42 -5.59 -4.15
N VAL A 203 -12.20 -5.74 -3.63
CA VAL A 203 -11.83 -6.71 -2.61
C VAL A 203 -11.18 -6.02 -1.42
N GLU A 204 -11.40 -6.56 -0.22
CA GLU A 204 -10.68 -6.14 0.98
C GLU A 204 -9.22 -6.58 0.89
N GLY A 205 -8.27 -5.67 1.10
CA GLY A 205 -6.84 -5.96 1.07
C GLY A 205 -6.06 -5.04 2.00
N ALA A 206 -4.82 -5.41 2.31
CA ALA A 206 -3.96 -4.62 3.20
C ALA A 206 -2.49 -4.77 2.83
N TRP A 207 -1.72 -3.73 3.12
CA TRP A 207 -0.26 -3.74 3.10
C TRP A 207 0.30 -4.40 4.36
N TYR A 208 1.47 -5.01 4.20
CA TYR A 208 2.31 -5.54 5.26
C TYR A 208 3.76 -5.16 4.97
N TRP A 209 4.42 -4.42 5.87
CA TRP A 209 5.83 -4.08 5.74
C TRP A 209 6.71 -5.25 6.17
N ILE A 210 7.41 -5.85 5.20
CA ILE A 210 8.37 -6.92 5.44
C ILE A 210 9.64 -6.38 6.11
N ASN A 211 10.07 -5.20 5.68
CA ASN A 211 11.21 -4.45 6.23
C ASN A 211 11.07 -2.95 5.90
N ASP A 212 12.14 -2.18 6.07
CA ASP A 212 12.18 -0.75 5.80
C ASP A 212 12.15 -0.35 4.32
N ARG A 213 12.34 -1.32 3.40
CA ARG A 213 12.38 -1.08 1.94
C ARG A 213 11.27 -1.80 1.17
N LYS A 214 10.49 -2.64 1.84
CA LYS A 214 9.56 -3.53 1.13
C LYS A 214 8.24 -3.68 1.85
N ALA A 215 7.16 -3.37 1.15
CA ALA A 215 5.78 -3.63 1.57
C ALA A 215 5.09 -4.57 0.58
N HIS A 216 4.36 -5.55 1.11
CA HIS A 216 3.56 -6.51 0.35
C HIS A 216 2.08 -6.21 0.54
N TRP A 217 1.31 -6.25 -0.53
CA TRP A 217 -0.14 -6.14 -0.46
C TRP A 217 -0.80 -7.40 -1.01
N ARG A 218 -1.76 -7.93 -0.27
CA ARG A 218 -2.65 -8.98 -0.74
C ARG A 218 -4.09 -8.74 -0.29
N PRO A 219 -5.07 -9.30 -1.01
CA PRO A 219 -6.44 -9.32 -0.51
C PRO A 219 -6.57 -10.28 0.70
N ARG A 220 -7.71 -10.17 1.38
CA ARG A 220 -8.05 -11.06 2.50
C ARG A 220 -8.16 -12.51 2.05
N GLU A 221 -8.83 -12.73 0.92
CA GLU A 221 -8.98 -14.01 0.25
C GLU A 221 -8.34 -13.94 -1.14
N TYR A 222 -8.13 -15.05 -1.81
CA TYR A 222 -7.64 -15.04 -3.18
C TYR A 222 -8.52 -14.16 -4.06
N PHE A 223 -7.91 -13.51 -5.02
CA PHE A 223 -8.68 -12.68 -5.96
C PHE A 223 -9.75 -13.50 -6.68
N PRO A 224 -10.95 -12.98 -6.88
CA PRO A 224 -11.88 -13.50 -7.87
C PRO A 224 -11.26 -13.54 -9.26
N ALA A 225 -11.49 -14.60 -10.02
CA ALA A 225 -11.04 -14.69 -11.42
C ALA A 225 -11.59 -13.52 -12.25
N GLY A 226 -10.78 -12.97 -13.15
CA GLY A 226 -11.13 -11.83 -14.00
C GLY A 226 -11.01 -10.46 -13.32
N THR A 227 -10.63 -10.38 -12.04
CA THR A 227 -10.43 -9.10 -11.34
C THR A 227 -9.40 -8.24 -12.09
N ARG A 228 -9.73 -6.96 -12.29
CA ARG A 228 -8.76 -5.93 -12.67
C ARG A 228 -8.15 -5.34 -11.41
N VAL A 229 -6.83 -5.18 -11.41
CA VAL A 229 -6.05 -4.59 -10.32
C VAL A 229 -5.31 -3.38 -10.85
N ASP A 230 -5.55 -2.22 -10.27
CA ASP A 230 -4.85 -0.97 -10.56
C ASP A 230 -4.03 -0.60 -9.32
N VAL A 231 -2.72 -0.48 -9.48
CA VAL A 231 -1.78 -0.09 -8.41
C VAL A 231 -1.20 1.26 -8.74
N ASP A 232 -1.32 2.20 -7.81
CA ASP A 232 -0.80 3.56 -7.92
C ASP A 232 0.11 3.85 -6.71
N ALA A 233 1.33 4.25 -6.98
CA ALA A 233 2.33 4.68 -6.00
C ALA A 233 2.70 6.14 -6.29
N SER A 234 1.92 7.09 -5.78
CA SER A 234 2.05 8.53 -6.01
C SER A 234 2.99 9.16 -4.99
N ILE A 235 4.28 8.84 -5.04
CA ILE A 235 5.29 9.25 -4.06
C ILE A 235 6.06 10.52 -4.42
N TYR A 236 5.96 11.02 -5.66
CA TYR A 236 6.67 12.25 -6.05
C TYR A 236 6.30 13.40 -5.13
N GLY A 237 7.29 14.13 -4.63
CA GLY A 237 7.07 15.29 -3.77
C GLY A 237 6.76 14.96 -2.30
N ILE A 238 6.58 13.70 -1.96
CA ILE A 238 6.26 13.26 -0.60
C ILE A 238 7.54 13.03 0.19
N GLN A 239 7.61 13.59 1.40
CA GLN A 239 8.68 13.31 2.35
C GLN A 239 8.46 11.93 2.99
N LEU A 240 9.50 11.09 2.93
CA LEU A 240 9.45 9.68 3.35
C LEU A 240 10.49 9.36 4.44
N GLY A 241 11.25 10.38 4.85
CA GLY A 241 12.27 10.35 5.88
C GLY A 241 12.95 11.70 6.00
N ASP A 242 13.93 11.85 6.89
CA ASP A 242 14.70 13.10 7.02
C ASP A 242 15.48 13.37 5.73
N GLY A 243 15.12 14.45 5.04
CA GLY A 243 15.70 14.83 3.75
C GLY A 243 15.44 13.86 2.58
N LEU A 244 14.69 12.77 2.79
CA LEU A 244 14.33 11.77 1.78
C LEU A 244 12.96 12.06 1.18
N TYR A 245 12.91 12.18 -0.15
CA TYR A 245 11.67 12.44 -0.89
C TYR A 245 11.47 11.45 -2.04
N GLY A 246 10.21 11.22 -2.42
CA GLY A 246 9.88 10.41 -3.58
C GLY A 246 10.35 11.05 -4.89
N GLN A 247 11.07 10.28 -5.73
CA GLN A 247 11.65 10.77 -6.97
C GLN A 247 10.63 10.87 -8.11
N GLN A 248 9.74 9.91 -8.19
CA GLN A 248 8.72 9.80 -9.25
C GLN A 248 7.58 8.89 -8.82
N ASP A 249 6.43 9.08 -9.44
CA ASP A 249 5.29 8.18 -9.31
C ASP A 249 5.52 6.92 -10.13
N ASN A 250 4.86 5.83 -9.71
CA ASN A 250 4.80 4.58 -10.47
C ASN A 250 3.37 4.04 -10.45
N ARG A 251 2.94 3.44 -11.55
CA ARG A 251 1.63 2.81 -11.66
C ARG A 251 1.65 1.63 -12.59
N VAL A 252 0.78 0.67 -12.34
CA VAL A 252 0.57 -0.49 -13.20
C VAL A 252 -0.85 -1.00 -13.06
N SER A 253 -1.41 -1.48 -14.17
CA SER A 253 -2.72 -2.13 -14.22
C SER A 253 -2.56 -3.52 -14.81
N PHE A 254 -3.16 -4.54 -14.17
CA PHE A 254 -3.10 -5.91 -14.63
C PHE A 254 -4.42 -6.65 -14.37
N ARG A 255 -4.53 -7.90 -14.81
CA ARG A 255 -5.69 -8.74 -14.63
C ARG A 255 -5.36 -10.01 -13.87
N ILE A 256 -6.34 -10.53 -13.18
CA ILE A 256 -6.29 -11.86 -12.55
C ILE A 256 -6.92 -12.85 -13.54
N GLY A 257 -6.22 -13.95 -13.79
CA GLY A 257 -6.66 -15.02 -14.66
C GLY A 257 -7.71 -15.95 -14.01
N ARG A 258 -7.82 -17.14 -14.53
CA ARG A 258 -8.64 -18.22 -13.92
C ARG A 258 -8.03 -18.62 -12.58
N SER A 259 -8.88 -19.16 -11.71
CA SER A 259 -8.42 -19.63 -10.40
C SER A 259 -7.67 -20.96 -10.54
N HIS A 260 -6.35 -20.91 -10.43
CA HIS A 260 -5.50 -22.11 -10.33
C HIS A 260 -5.03 -22.27 -8.89
N VAL A 261 -5.45 -23.38 -8.29
CA VAL A 261 -5.06 -23.78 -6.92
C VAL A 261 -4.50 -25.19 -6.96
N THR A 262 -3.26 -25.32 -6.53
CA THR A 262 -2.55 -26.59 -6.47
C THR A 262 -2.39 -27.00 -5.01
N ILE A 263 -2.71 -28.24 -4.68
CA ILE A 263 -2.56 -28.81 -3.34
C ILE A 263 -1.61 -30.01 -3.43
N ALA A 264 -0.44 -29.90 -2.79
CA ALA A 264 0.52 -30.98 -2.63
C ALA A 264 0.40 -31.56 -1.22
N ASP A 265 -0.03 -32.79 -1.11
CA ASP A 265 -0.28 -33.44 0.17
C ASP A 265 0.74 -34.57 0.41
N ASP A 266 1.56 -34.38 1.47
CA ASP A 266 2.63 -35.33 1.81
C ASP A 266 2.11 -36.67 2.36
N LEU A 267 0.90 -36.73 2.90
CA LEU A 267 0.30 -38.01 3.33
C LEU A 267 -0.01 -38.89 2.15
N THR A 268 -0.47 -38.32 1.04
CA THR A 268 -0.86 -39.08 -0.15
C THR A 268 0.24 -39.13 -1.21
N LYS A 269 1.29 -38.29 -1.08
CA LYS A 269 2.34 -38.09 -2.08
C LYS A 269 1.78 -37.67 -3.45
N GLN A 270 0.64 -36.93 -3.42
CA GLN A 270 -0.07 -36.49 -4.61
C GLN A 270 -0.15 -34.94 -4.65
N ILE A 271 -0.09 -34.43 -5.86
CA ILE A 271 -0.44 -33.07 -6.18
C ILE A 271 -1.79 -33.08 -6.90
N SER A 272 -2.77 -32.35 -6.35
CA SER A 272 -4.07 -32.11 -6.98
C SER A 272 -4.15 -30.70 -7.49
N VAL A 273 -4.41 -30.51 -8.78
CA VAL A 273 -4.50 -29.20 -9.42
C VAL A 273 -5.95 -28.89 -9.76
N TYR A 274 -6.42 -27.76 -9.31
CA TYR A 274 -7.79 -27.28 -9.52
C TYR A 274 -7.78 -26.03 -10.39
N GLU A 275 -8.71 -25.97 -11.35
CA GLU A 275 -9.03 -24.79 -12.14
C GLU A 275 -10.47 -24.40 -11.87
N ASP A 276 -10.72 -23.17 -11.39
CA ASP A 276 -12.05 -22.68 -10.98
C ASP A 276 -12.79 -23.64 -10.05
N GLY A 277 -12.06 -24.26 -9.13
CA GLY A 277 -12.60 -25.24 -8.15
C GLY A 277 -12.81 -26.65 -8.68
N VAL A 278 -12.56 -26.91 -9.98
CA VAL A 278 -12.68 -28.24 -10.60
C VAL A 278 -11.32 -28.91 -10.63
N LEU A 279 -11.22 -30.16 -10.14
CA LEU A 279 -10.01 -30.97 -10.24
C LEU A 279 -9.71 -31.28 -11.72
N VAL A 280 -8.59 -30.76 -12.24
CA VAL A 280 -8.18 -30.94 -13.63
C VAL A 280 -7.03 -31.92 -13.78
N ARG A 281 -6.25 -32.15 -12.71
CA ARG A 281 -5.14 -33.12 -12.73
C ARG A 281 -4.75 -33.57 -11.33
N THR A 282 -4.36 -34.87 -11.24
CA THR A 282 -3.63 -35.41 -10.09
C THR A 282 -2.27 -35.93 -10.58
N MET A 283 -1.21 -35.65 -9.82
CA MET A 283 0.16 -35.99 -10.18
C MET A 283 0.87 -36.63 -8.98
N PRO A 284 1.47 -37.81 -9.11
CA PRO A 284 2.37 -38.35 -8.08
C PRO A 284 3.59 -37.44 -7.94
N THR A 285 4.05 -37.26 -6.71
CA THR A 285 5.23 -36.44 -6.39
C THR A 285 6.09 -37.09 -5.33
N SER A 286 7.35 -36.66 -5.27
CA SER A 286 8.29 -36.94 -4.18
C SER A 286 8.84 -35.62 -3.66
N MET A 287 8.63 -35.35 -2.38
CA MET A 287 8.99 -34.11 -1.73
C MET A 287 10.28 -34.23 -0.88
N GLY A 288 10.55 -33.26 -0.03
CA GLY A 288 11.70 -33.24 0.87
C GLY A 288 11.78 -34.48 1.76
N ARG A 289 12.89 -35.21 1.69
CA ARG A 289 13.09 -36.51 2.38
C ARG A 289 13.13 -36.41 3.91
N GLY A 290 13.20 -35.19 4.45
CA GLY A 290 13.38 -34.97 5.86
C GLY A 290 14.82 -35.18 6.34
N GLY A 291 15.00 -35.03 7.65
CA GLY A 291 16.32 -35.10 8.26
C GLY A 291 17.13 -33.82 8.08
N THR A 292 18.37 -33.88 8.52
CA THR A 292 19.30 -32.72 8.52
C THR A 292 20.72 -33.18 8.18
N GLU A 293 21.49 -32.24 7.64
CA GLU A 293 22.95 -32.35 7.52
C GLU A 293 23.59 -31.08 8.09
N THR A 294 24.62 -31.24 8.91
CA THR A 294 25.37 -30.09 9.48
C THR A 294 26.72 -29.96 8.79
N VAL A 295 26.90 -28.83 8.09
CA VAL A 295 28.12 -28.52 7.36
C VAL A 295 28.61 -27.14 7.78
N ASN A 296 29.87 -27.03 8.16
CA ASN A 296 30.53 -25.78 8.60
C ASN A 296 29.71 -25.04 9.71
N GLY A 297 29.12 -25.79 10.64
CA GLY A 297 28.32 -25.26 11.75
C GLY A 297 26.90 -24.80 11.36
N LYS A 298 26.52 -24.91 10.09
CA LYS A 298 25.14 -24.64 9.61
C LYS A 298 24.38 -25.94 9.45
N THR A 299 23.22 -26.05 10.11
CA THR A 299 22.29 -27.17 9.93
C THR A 299 21.35 -26.88 8.76
N ILE A 300 21.33 -27.81 7.81
CA ILE A 300 20.50 -27.77 6.61
C ILE A 300 19.40 -28.82 6.80
N HIS A 301 18.15 -28.40 6.58
CA HIS A 301 16.96 -29.25 6.68
C HIS A 301 16.50 -29.66 5.28
N PHE A 302 16.15 -30.92 5.12
CA PHE A 302 15.69 -31.47 3.83
C PHE A 302 14.17 -31.68 3.79
N TRP A 303 13.42 -30.85 4.48
CA TRP A 303 11.97 -30.85 4.44
C TRP A 303 11.46 -29.83 3.41
N THR A 304 10.34 -30.12 2.78
CA THR A 304 9.53 -29.09 2.15
C THR A 304 8.70 -28.41 3.23
N GLN A 305 8.81 -27.09 3.39
CA GLN A 305 8.05 -26.35 4.38
C GLN A 305 6.55 -26.40 4.03
N ARG A 306 5.70 -26.57 5.05
CA ARG A 306 4.24 -26.57 4.87
C ARG A 306 3.68 -25.17 4.88
N GLY A 307 2.74 -24.88 4.00
CA GLY A 307 2.09 -23.57 3.91
C GLY A 307 1.60 -23.26 2.50
N VAL A 308 1.22 -22.01 2.30
CA VAL A 308 0.69 -21.54 1.04
C VAL A 308 1.71 -20.65 0.34
N TYR A 309 2.20 -21.14 -0.77
CA TYR A 309 3.10 -20.50 -1.70
C TYR A 309 2.32 -19.90 -2.87
N THR A 310 3.00 -19.10 -3.68
CA THR A 310 2.57 -18.76 -5.03
C THR A 310 3.64 -19.09 -6.05
N VAL A 311 3.25 -19.40 -7.29
CA VAL A 311 4.21 -19.53 -8.39
C VAL A 311 4.92 -18.19 -8.58
N MET A 312 6.25 -18.20 -8.52
CA MET A 312 7.09 -17.01 -8.67
C MET A 312 7.49 -16.77 -10.11
N ASP A 313 8.17 -17.76 -10.68
CA ASP A 313 8.65 -17.75 -12.06
C ASP A 313 8.92 -19.18 -12.56
N LYS A 314 9.30 -19.28 -13.82
CA LYS A 314 9.52 -20.55 -14.49
C LYS A 314 10.78 -20.48 -15.36
N ALA A 315 11.54 -21.56 -15.41
CA ALA A 315 12.66 -21.70 -16.32
C ALA A 315 12.83 -23.16 -16.82
N ASN A 316 13.41 -23.31 -17.99
CA ASN A 316 13.64 -24.63 -18.60
C ASN A 316 14.90 -24.62 -19.48
N PRO A 317 15.99 -25.27 -19.06
CA PRO A 317 16.20 -25.90 -17.74
C PRO A 317 16.64 -24.91 -16.65
N VAL A 318 16.70 -25.41 -15.39
CA VAL A 318 17.35 -24.73 -14.27
C VAL A 318 18.55 -25.54 -13.80
N LEU A 319 19.68 -24.89 -13.57
CA LEU A 319 20.80 -25.48 -12.87
C LEU A 319 20.54 -25.38 -11.35
N MET A 320 20.35 -26.52 -10.70
CA MET A 320 20.24 -26.63 -9.26
C MET A 320 21.59 -26.99 -8.67
N ASP A 321 22.08 -26.15 -7.76
CA ASP A 321 23.38 -26.25 -7.13
C ASP A 321 23.19 -26.08 -5.61
N SER A 322 23.48 -27.17 -4.86
CA SER A 322 23.30 -27.20 -3.41
C SER A 322 24.19 -26.20 -2.66
N SER A 323 25.29 -25.75 -3.27
CA SER A 323 26.18 -24.75 -2.68
C SER A 323 25.50 -23.39 -2.48
N THR A 324 24.45 -23.09 -3.27
CA THR A 324 23.68 -21.82 -3.19
C THR A 324 22.96 -21.64 -1.85
N TYR A 325 22.62 -22.70 -1.16
CA TYR A 325 22.04 -22.65 0.17
C TYR A 325 22.98 -23.14 1.29
N GLY A 326 24.26 -23.35 0.94
CA GLY A 326 25.34 -23.64 1.88
C GLY A 326 25.68 -25.12 2.05
N LEU A 327 25.16 -26.02 1.20
CA LEU A 327 25.52 -27.44 1.18
C LEU A 327 26.56 -27.67 0.06
N PRO A 328 27.84 -27.97 0.38
CA PRO A 328 28.85 -28.19 -0.64
C PRO A 328 28.44 -29.31 -1.63
N VAL A 329 28.77 -29.13 -2.90
CA VAL A 329 28.38 -30.09 -3.95
C VAL A 329 29.00 -31.47 -3.72
N ASP A 330 30.18 -31.51 -3.11
CA ASP A 330 30.94 -32.72 -2.77
C ASP A 330 30.57 -33.35 -1.41
N SER A 331 29.59 -32.75 -0.68
CA SER A 331 29.05 -33.38 0.53
C SER A 331 28.18 -34.58 0.20
N PRO A 332 27.92 -35.49 1.16
CA PRO A 332 27.12 -36.69 0.92
C PRO A 332 25.72 -36.42 0.33
N SER A 333 25.15 -35.31 0.67
CA SER A 333 23.84 -34.87 0.15
C SER A 333 23.94 -33.74 -0.88
N GLY A 334 25.17 -33.34 -1.25
CA GLY A 334 25.42 -32.28 -2.23
C GLY A 334 25.03 -32.71 -3.65
N TYR A 335 24.68 -31.72 -4.46
CA TYR A 335 24.35 -31.95 -5.88
C TYR A 335 24.57 -30.71 -6.74
N ARG A 336 24.80 -30.99 -8.01
CA ARG A 336 24.75 -29.97 -9.07
C ARG A 336 24.17 -30.62 -10.32
N ILE A 337 22.88 -30.33 -10.59
CA ILE A 337 22.11 -30.98 -11.65
C ILE A 337 21.29 -29.97 -12.45
N SER A 338 21.09 -30.24 -13.73
CA SER A 338 20.18 -29.46 -14.58
C SER A 338 18.83 -30.15 -14.63
N VAL A 339 17.77 -29.44 -14.25
CA VAL A 339 16.40 -29.97 -14.21
C VAL A 339 15.51 -29.24 -15.22
N PRO A 340 14.77 -29.96 -16.07
CA PRO A 340 13.82 -29.37 -17.01
C PRO A 340 12.52 -28.94 -16.31
N TYR A 341 11.76 -28.06 -16.98
CA TYR A 341 10.40 -27.65 -16.61
C TYR A 341 10.27 -27.25 -15.14
N ALA A 342 11.13 -26.35 -14.69
CA ALA A 342 11.17 -25.92 -13.31
C ALA A 342 10.24 -24.73 -13.06
N THR A 343 9.27 -24.89 -12.15
CA THR A 343 8.36 -23.86 -11.66
C THR A 343 8.73 -23.50 -10.22
N ARG A 344 9.28 -22.30 -10.01
CA ARG A 344 9.74 -21.83 -8.70
C ARG A 344 8.60 -21.32 -7.84
N ILE A 345 8.58 -21.73 -6.57
CA ILE A 345 7.58 -21.30 -5.58
C ILE A 345 8.18 -20.62 -4.33
N SER A 346 9.50 -20.69 -4.15
CA SER A 346 10.18 -20.04 -3.02
C SER A 346 11.53 -19.44 -3.41
N PRO A 347 11.93 -18.29 -2.85
CA PRO A 347 13.22 -17.66 -3.14
C PRO A 347 14.41 -18.49 -2.66
N ASP A 348 14.24 -19.37 -1.67
CA ASP A 348 15.26 -20.30 -1.17
C ASP A 348 15.38 -21.59 -2.00
N GLY A 349 14.73 -21.66 -3.16
CA GLY A 349 15.02 -22.67 -4.17
C GLY A 349 14.09 -23.89 -4.15
N ILE A 350 12.83 -23.75 -3.70
CA ILE A 350 11.82 -24.81 -3.82
C ILE A 350 11.11 -24.67 -5.18
N TYR A 351 11.10 -25.78 -5.91
CA TYR A 351 10.50 -25.90 -7.25
C TYR A 351 9.62 -27.14 -7.38
N LEU A 352 8.67 -27.07 -8.31
CA LEU A 352 8.11 -28.25 -8.96
C LEU A 352 8.90 -28.44 -10.25
N HIS A 353 9.53 -29.61 -10.47
CA HIS A 353 10.38 -29.84 -11.62
C HIS A 353 10.46 -31.30 -12.04
N GLN A 354 10.88 -31.54 -13.26
CA GLN A 354 11.16 -32.89 -13.73
C GLN A 354 12.41 -33.48 -13.04
N LEU A 355 12.27 -34.75 -12.58
CA LEU A 355 13.42 -35.56 -12.17
C LEU A 355 13.09 -37.03 -12.37
N GLU A 356 13.47 -37.57 -13.55
CA GLU A 356 13.15 -38.94 -13.98
C GLU A 356 13.75 -40.00 -13.08
N ASP A 357 14.97 -39.78 -12.54
CA ASP A 357 15.65 -40.74 -11.65
C ASP A 357 14.87 -41.00 -10.35
N THR A 358 13.87 -40.19 -10.06
CA THR A 358 13.02 -40.30 -8.85
C THR A 358 11.58 -40.78 -9.15
N VAL A 359 11.27 -41.16 -10.38
CA VAL A 359 9.89 -41.63 -10.74
C VAL A 359 9.44 -42.79 -9.87
N TRP A 360 10.35 -43.69 -9.51
CA TRP A 360 10.08 -44.82 -8.61
C TRP A 360 9.61 -44.39 -7.20
N ALA A 361 9.98 -43.20 -6.76
CA ALA A 361 9.62 -42.64 -5.44
C ALA A 361 8.36 -41.79 -5.48
N GLN A 362 7.99 -41.27 -6.66
CA GLN A 362 6.83 -40.38 -6.83
C GLN A 362 5.54 -41.09 -6.54
N GLY A 363 4.76 -40.60 -5.59
CA GLY A 363 3.55 -41.25 -5.08
C GLY A 363 3.79 -42.21 -3.93
N GLU A 364 5.05 -42.54 -3.60
CA GLU A 364 5.41 -43.58 -2.62
C GLU A 364 6.22 -43.00 -1.44
N THR A 365 7.33 -42.32 -1.72
CA THR A 365 8.25 -41.83 -0.70
C THR A 365 8.94 -40.52 -1.07
N ASN A 366 9.49 -39.81 -0.08
CA ASN A 366 10.18 -38.56 -0.25
C ASN A 366 11.71 -38.75 -0.36
N VAL A 367 12.33 -38.20 -1.43
CA VAL A 367 13.78 -38.36 -1.68
C VAL A 367 14.47 -37.05 -2.01
N SER A 368 13.74 -35.93 -2.15
CA SER A 368 14.35 -34.63 -2.55
C SER A 368 15.01 -33.91 -1.36
N ALA A 369 15.70 -32.83 -1.65
CA ALA A 369 16.23 -31.92 -0.65
C ALA A 369 15.23 -30.79 -0.25
N GLY A 370 13.99 -30.82 -0.78
CA GLY A 370 12.93 -29.85 -0.52
C GLY A 370 12.00 -29.59 -1.71
N CYS A 371 12.47 -29.79 -2.95
CA CYS A 371 11.66 -29.63 -4.17
C CYS A 371 10.58 -30.72 -4.31
N LEU A 372 9.60 -30.48 -5.17
CA LEU A 372 8.56 -31.43 -5.57
C LEU A 372 8.97 -32.04 -6.91
N ASN A 373 9.50 -33.28 -6.84
CA ASN A 373 9.94 -34.01 -8.03
C ASN A 373 8.73 -34.60 -8.76
N LEU A 374 8.72 -34.45 -10.09
CA LEU A 374 7.69 -34.91 -11.00
C LEU A 374 8.29 -35.70 -12.16
N SER A 375 7.49 -36.54 -12.80
CA SER A 375 7.84 -37.11 -14.10
C SER A 375 7.84 -36.06 -15.20
N ALA A 376 8.50 -36.36 -16.34
CA ALA A 376 8.57 -35.43 -17.49
C ALA A 376 7.19 -34.94 -17.94
N VAL A 377 6.22 -35.86 -18.01
CA VAL A 377 4.86 -35.52 -18.46
C VAL A 377 4.15 -34.58 -17.49
N HIS A 378 4.33 -34.78 -16.20
CA HIS A 378 3.68 -33.98 -15.17
C HIS A 378 4.37 -32.63 -14.99
N ALA A 379 5.71 -32.58 -14.98
CA ALA A 379 6.47 -31.34 -14.85
C ALA A 379 6.23 -30.43 -16.04
N LYS A 380 6.29 -30.98 -17.28
CA LYS A 380 6.00 -30.20 -18.50
C LYS A 380 4.59 -29.62 -18.45
N TRP A 381 3.59 -30.44 -18.13
CA TRP A 381 2.21 -29.97 -18.08
C TRP A 381 2.03 -28.85 -17.05
N PHE A 382 2.55 -29.02 -15.81
CA PHE A 382 2.44 -28.01 -14.76
C PHE A 382 3.17 -26.71 -15.13
N TYR A 383 4.34 -26.83 -15.76
CA TYR A 383 5.10 -25.71 -16.27
C TYR A 383 4.31 -24.90 -17.31
N GLU A 384 3.62 -25.59 -18.24
CA GLU A 384 2.82 -24.95 -19.28
C GLU A 384 1.51 -24.37 -18.75
N PHE A 385 0.87 -25.05 -17.80
CA PHE A 385 -0.41 -24.67 -17.19
C PHE A 385 -0.29 -23.49 -16.24
N SER A 386 0.70 -23.50 -15.34
CA SER A 386 0.83 -22.53 -14.27
C SER A 386 1.30 -21.15 -14.76
N GLN A 387 0.92 -20.11 -14.03
CA GLN A 387 1.35 -18.73 -14.25
C GLN A 387 1.80 -18.08 -12.93
N PRO A 388 2.64 -17.01 -12.97
CA PRO A 388 3.02 -16.27 -11.77
C PRO A 388 1.80 -15.84 -10.97
N GLY A 389 1.83 -16.06 -9.66
CA GLY A 389 0.72 -15.76 -8.76
C GLY A 389 -0.32 -16.89 -8.58
N ASP A 390 -0.19 -18.02 -9.29
CA ASP A 390 -1.01 -19.21 -9.00
C ASP A 390 -0.67 -19.77 -7.63
N VAL A 391 -1.67 -20.30 -6.92
CA VAL A 391 -1.53 -20.83 -5.56
C VAL A 391 -0.97 -22.23 -5.55
N VAL A 392 0.01 -22.49 -4.67
CA VAL A 392 0.53 -23.84 -4.36
C VAL A 392 0.52 -24.05 -2.85
N GLU A 393 -0.40 -24.84 -2.36
CA GLU A 393 -0.49 -25.21 -0.96
C GLU A 393 0.21 -26.54 -0.70
N ILE A 394 1.13 -26.57 0.27
CA ILE A 394 1.85 -27.77 0.70
C ILE A 394 1.38 -28.15 2.10
N ARG A 395 0.89 -29.39 2.24
CA ARG A 395 0.27 -29.90 3.45
C ARG A 395 1.01 -31.12 3.99
N ASN A 396 0.85 -31.34 5.29
CA ASN A 396 1.19 -32.57 6.00
C ASN A 396 2.66 -33.00 5.93
N THR A 397 3.57 -32.11 5.51
CA THR A 397 5.02 -32.39 5.57
C THR A 397 5.51 -32.29 7.01
N GLY A 398 6.66 -32.94 7.30
CA GLY A 398 7.38 -32.75 8.57
C GLY A 398 8.14 -31.42 8.68
N GLY A 399 8.12 -30.58 7.62
CA GLY A 399 8.81 -29.30 7.60
C GLY A 399 8.17 -28.26 8.51
N GLU A 400 8.93 -27.22 8.85
CA GLU A 400 8.42 -26.08 9.60
C GLU A 400 7.37 -25.29 8.78
N PRO A 401 6.52 -24.49 9.44
CA PRO A 401 5.64 -23.57 8.75
C PRO A 401 6.42 -22.60 7.88
N LEU A 402 5.90 -22.36 6.68
CA LEU A 402 6.47 -21.43 5.70
C LEU A 402 6.59 -20.02 6.27
N GLN A 403 7.77 -19.43 6.16
CA GLN A 403 8.05 -18.08 6.64
C GLN A 403 7.74 -17.03 5.56
N HIS A 404 7.50 -15.78 5.97
CA HIS A 404 7.26 -14.65 5.06
C HIS A 404 8.31 -14.53 3.95
N TRP A 405 9.60 -14.58 4.32
CA TRP A 405 10.70 -14.44 3.37
C TRP A 405 10.80 -15.59 2.36
N GLN A 406 10.12 -16.71 2.63
CA GLN A 406 10.04 -17.89 1.75
C GLN A 406 8.86 -17.84 0.77
N ASN A 407 8.28 -16.67 0.51
CA ASN A 407 7.04 -16.48 -0.27
C ASN A 407 5.77 -16.98 0.48
N GLY A 408 5.79 -16.82 1.81
CA GLY A 408 4.75 -17.31 2.73
C GLY A 408 3.69 -16.27 3.09
N ASP A 409 3.46 -15.26 2.27
CA ASP A 409 2.48 -14.20 2.53
C ASP A 409 1.08 -14.75 2.85
N TRP A 410 0.64 -15.76 2.12
CA TRP A 410 -0.65 -16.41 2.30
C TRP A 410 -0.71 -17.39 3.49
N SER A 411 0.42 -17.76 4.06
CA SER A 411 0.49 -18.57 5.28
C SER A 411 0.24 -17.76 6.55
N VAL A 412 0.28 -16.43 6.47
CA VAL A 412 0.00 -15.54 7.59
C VAL A 412 -1.51 -15.35 7.73
N PRO A 413 -2.10 -15.61 8.91
CA PRO A 413 -3.51 -15.33 9.16
C PRO A 413 -3.85 -13.86 8.89
N TRP A 414 -5.06 -13.61 8.35
CA TRP A 414 -5.47 -12.26 7.92
C TRP A 414 -5.37 -11.20 9.04
N GLU A 415 -5.78 -11.54 10.25
CA GLU A 415 -5.72 -10.60 11.38
C GLU A 415 -4.28 -10.23 11.76
N GLN A 416 -3.35 -11.17 11.62
CA GLN A 416 -1.92 -10.91 11.80
C GLN A 416 -1.36 -10.10 10.64
N TRP A 417 -1.81 -10.39 9.39
CA TRP A 417 -1.41 -9.65 8.19
C TRP A 417 -1.72 -8.16 8.32
N ARG A 418 -2.93 -7.81 8.71
CA ARG A 418 -3.34 -6.41 8.91
C ARG A 418 -2.48 -5.66 9.92
N GLN A 419 -1.90 -6.36 10.88
CA GLN A 419 -1.02 -5.75 11.88
C GLN A 419 0.33 -5.29 11.30
N GLY A 420 0.70 -5.71 10.10
CA GLY A 420 1.91 -5.29 9.40
C GLY A 420 1.78 -3.94 8.67
N SER A 421 0.59 -3.34 8.59
CA SER A 421 0.37 -2.02 8.02
C SER A 421 0.97 -0.92 8.90
N ALA A 422 1.53 0.10 8.27
CA ALA A 422 1.99 1.31 8.96
C ALA A 422 0.84 2.29 9.28
N LEU A 423 -0.34 2.08 8.70
CA LEU A 423 -1.55 2.90 8.91
C LEU A 423 -2.48 2.32 9.99
N ARG A 424 -1.94 1.70 11.01
CA ARG A 424 -2.75 1.14 12.11
C ARG A 424 -3.62 2.24 12.73
N SER A 425 -4.91 1.98 12.77
CA SER A 425 -5.88 2.72 13.59
C SER A 425 -5.94 2.14 15.00
#